data_c300dfe20f31cae0b3665a6643de8f2f
#
_entry.id   c300dfe20f31cae0b3665a6643de8f2f
#
_cell.length_a   1.000
_cell.length_b   1.000
_cell.length_c   1.000
_cell.angle_alpha   90.00
_cell.angle_beta   90.00
_cell.angle_gamma   90.00
#
_symmetry.space_group_name_H-M   'P 1'
#
loop_
_entity.id
_entity.type
_entity.pdbx_description
1 polymer ?
#
loop_
_entity_poly.entity_id
_entity_poly.type
_entity_poly.pdbx_seq_one_letter_code
_entity_poly.pdbx_strand_id
1 'polypeptide(L)'
;MRTDRGDPDRPDDALTPAVRDRRSRVAFAPDPLPADVERRLFDAARWAPSGGNGQPWRFVVTRRGTPGHDALAASLRPGNAWATAAPLLVATVVRTVHVHPEKPPKRNRHALLDLGLATGNLLAQATADGVVAHAMGGFDRDVAFDAIGVRAPWDVGVLVALGWPGDPDALPEEVRAKETGPRVRLPLDALVFEDRLDPAEAAPDDDAEAGGA
;
A
#
# COMPACT_ATOMS: atom_id res chain seq x y z
N MET A 1 19.73 -34.46 11.44
CA MET A 1 20.17 -33.71 10.26
C MET A 1 19.56 -32.30 10.41
N ARG A 2 20.31 -31.30 10.89
CA ARG A 2 19.83 -29.92 11.01
C ARG A 2 19.69 -29.40 9.60
N THR A 3 18.47 -29.22 9.14
CA THR A 3 18.20 -28.40 7.95
C THR A 3 18.69 -26.99 8.26
N ASP A 4 19.59 -26.50 7.44
CA ASP A 4 20.04 -25.10 7.42
C ASP A 4 18.77 -24.24 7.27
N ARG A 5 18.26 -23.73 8.39
CA ARG A 5 17.20 -22.72 8.38
C ARG A 5 17.93 -21.44 8.05
N GLY A 6 17.86 -21.05 6.78
CA GLY A 6 18.36 -19.76 6.35
C GLY A 6 17.89 -18.64 7.29
N ASP A 7 18.57 -17.49 7.25
CA ASP A 7 18.23 -16.31 8.03
C ASP A 7 16.71 -16.08 8.01
N PRO A 8 15.98 -16.17 9.14
CA PRO A 8 14.54 -16.01 9.19
C PRO A 8 14.06 -14.64 8.72
N ASP A 9 14.94 -13.66 8.70
CA ASP A 9 14.66 -12.30 8.25
C ASP A 9 14.89 -12.11 6.74
N ARG A 10 15.47 -13.12 6.06
CA ARG A 10 15.69 -13.08 4.62
C ARG A 10 14.55 -13.77 3.87
N PRO A 11 13.88 -13.08 2.91
CA PRO A 11 12.88 -13.72 2.06
C PRO A 11 13.51 -14.87 1.26
N ASP A 12 12.76 -15.97 1.11
CA ASP A 12 13.16 -17.11 0.29
C ASP A 12 13.46 -16.65 -1.15
N ASP A 13 14.63 -17.07 -1.67
CA ASP A 13 15.06 -16.76 -3.05
C ASP A 13 14.13 -17.41 -4.11
N ALA A 14 13.32 -18.40 -3.73
CA ALA A 14 12.29 -18.99 -4.58
C ALA A 14 11.04 -18.10 -4.76
N LEU A 15 10.87 -17.07 -3.93
CA LEU A 15 9.79 -16.10 -4.13
C LEU A 15 10.02 -15.30 -5.42
N THR A 16 8.90 -14.95 -6.09
CA THR A 16 8.98 -14.05 -7.24
C THR A 16 9.64 -12.72 -6.82
N PRO A 17 10.52 -12.13 -7.65
CA PRO A 17 11.22 -10.89 -7.31
C PRO A 17 10.27 -9.76 -6.88
N ALA A 18 9.10 -9.66 -7.52
CA ALA A 18 8.10 -8.65 -7.17
C ALA A 18 7.59 -8.74 -5.72
N VAL A 19 7.58 -9.94 -5.12
CA VAL A 19 7.21 -10.16 -3.72
C VAL A 19 8.42 -10.06 -2.82
N ARG A 20 9.52 -10.73 -3.20
CA ARG A 20 10.76 -10.79 -2.43
C ARG A 20 11.37 -9.40 -2.21
N ASP A 21 11.45 -8.58 -3.27
CA ASP A 21 12.21 -7.32 -3.26
C ASP A 21 11.34 -6.10 -2.90
N ARG A 22 10.01 -6.27 -2.81
CA ARG A 22 9.10 -5.18 -2.46
C ARG A 22 9.44 -4.62 -1.07
N ARG A 23 9.71 -3.33 -1.01
CA ARG A 23 9.92 -2.55 0.24
C ARG A 23 9.08 -1.28 0.23
N SER A 24 8.64 -0.85 1.42
CA SER A 24 8.01 0.45 1.63
C SER A 24 9.10 1.50 1.84
N ARG A 25 9.70 1.97 0.74
CA ARG A 25 10.75 2.98 0.73
C ARG A 25 10.16 4.38 0.89
N VAL A 26 10.96 5.33 1.33
CA VAL A 26 10.57 6.72 1.60
C VAL A 26 11.41 7.77 0.84
N ALA A 27 12.50 7.33 0.18
CA ALA A 27 13.32 8.18 -0.67
C ALA A 27 12.77 8.17 -2.11
N PHE A 28 12.44 9.34 -2.64
CA PHE A 28 11.93 9.53 -3.99
C PHE A 28 12.81 10.47 -4.79
N ALA A 29 13.14 10.07 -6.03
CA ALA A 29 13.70 10.99 -7.01
C ALA A 29 12.63 12.00 -7.50
N PRO A 30 13.05 13.21 -7.91
CA PRO A 30 12.12 14.24 -8.34
C PRO A 30 11.47 13.96 -9.71
N ASP A 31 12.01 13.06 -10.48
CA ASP A 31 11.60 12.80 -11.86
C ASP A 31 10.21 12.18 -11.93
N PRO A 32 9.36 12.64 -12.85
CA PRO A 32 8.03 12.07 -13.03
C PRO A 32 8.12 10.63 -13.58
N LEU A 33 7.11 9.82 -13.27
CA LEU A 33 6.96 8.52 -13.92
C LEU A 33 6.45 8.72 -15.36
N PRO A 34 6.99 8.00 -16.36
CA PRO A 34 6.45 7.95 -17.72
C PRO A 34 5.01 7.42 -17.75
N ALA A 35 4.19 7.93 -18.64
CA ALA A 35 2.77 7.58 -18.73
C ALA A 35 2.51 6.08 -18.97
N ASP A 36 3.40 5.40 -19.69
CA ASP A 36 3.32 3.97 -19.91
C ASP A 36 3.65 3.15 -18.67
N VAL A 37 4.58 3.63 -17.81
CA VAL A 37 4.86 3.05 -16.49
C VAL A 37 3.65 3.20 -15.60
N GLU A 38 3.12 4.43 -15.44
CA GLU A 38 1.89 4.67 -14.66
C GLU A 38 0.75 3.75 -15.11
N ARG A 39 0.54 3.64 -16.42
CA ARG A 39 -0.49 2.78 -17.00
C ARG A 39 -0.31 1.32 -16.60
N ARG A 40 0.92 0.78 -16.64
CA ARG A 40 1.19 -0.62 -16.23
C ARG A 40 0.86 -0.86 -14.76
N LEU A 41 1.17 0.09 -13.86
CA LEU A 41 0.86 -0.03 -12.44
C LEU A 41 -0.66 -0.16 -12.21
N PHE A 42 -1.46 0.70 -12.84
CA PHE A 42 -2.92 0.65 -12.68
C PHE A 42 -3.55 -0.50 -13.46
N ASP A 43 -2.93 -0.93 -14.56
CA ASP A 43 -3.38 -2.12 -15.28
C ASP A 43 -3.17 -3.38 -14.44
N ALA A 44 -2.04 -3.53 -13.74
CA ALA A 44 -1.82 -4.61 -12.79
C ALA A 44 -2.88 -4.61 -11.67
N ALA A 45 -3.20 -3.43 -11.10
CA ALA A 45 -4.26 -3.30 -10.12
C ALA A 45 -5.62 -3.77 -10.66
N ARG A 46 -5.95 -3.42 -11.90
CA ARG A 46 -7.19 -3.80 -12.59
C ARG A 46 -7.37 -5.31 -12.71
N TRP A 47 -6.28 -6.08 -12.81
CA TRP A 47 -6.31 -7.54 -12.91
C TRP A 47 -6.47 -8.27 -11.58
N ALA A 48 -6.66 -7.55 -10.48
CA ALA A 48 -6.96 -8.19 -9.20
C ALA A 48 -8.32 -8.91 -9.23
N PRO A 49 -8.45 -10.04 -8.51
CA PRO A 49 -9.75 -10.67 -8.31
C PRO A 49 -10.64 -9.80 -7.39
N SER A 50 -11.96 -9.94 -7.52
CA SER A 50 -12.92 -9.31 -6.61
C SER A 50 -14.18 -10.13 -6.48
N GLY A 51 -14.90 -9.97 -5.39
CA GLY A 51 -16.16 -10.67 -5.13
C GLY A 51 -17.16 -10.45 -6.28
N GLY A 52 -17.57 -11.55 -6.97
CA GLY A 52 -18.47 -11.48 -8.12
C GLY A 52 -17.98 -10.60 -9.27
N ASN A 53 -16.66 -10.41 -9.41
CA ASN A 53 -16.02 -9.50 -10.36
C ASN A 53 -16.53 -8.05 -10.22
N GLY A 54 -16.86 -7.63 -9.00
CA GLY A 54 -17.48 -6.34 -8.69
C GLY A 54 -16.58 -5.13 -8.89
N GLN A 55 -15.25 -5.31 -8.90
CA GLN A 55 -14.23 -4.30 -9.17
C GLN A 55 -14.56 -2.95 -8.49
N PRO A 56 -14.70 -2.95 -7.14
CA PRO A 56 -15.24 -1.80 -6.40
C PRO A 56 -14.21 -0.66 -6.25
N TRP A 57 -12.97 -0.86 -6.64
CA TRP A 57 -11.87 0.09 -6.48
C TRP A 57 -11.87 1.22 -7.52
N ARG A 58 -11.32 2.37 -7.11
CA ARG A 58 -10.90 3.50 -7.95
C ARG A 58 -9.57 4.04 -7.42
N PHE A 59 -8.84 4.72 -8.28
CA PHE A 59 -7.59 5.37 -7.92
C PHE A 59 -7.67 6.83 -8.34
N VAL A 60 -7.51 7.74 -7.38
CA VAL A 60 -7.40 9.17 -7.67
C VAL A 60 -5.92 9.53 -7.63
N VAL A 61 -5.38 9.91 -8.79
CA VAL A 61 -3.96 10.19 -8.98
C VAL A 61 -3.73 11.69 -8.92
N THR A 62 -2.86 12.12 -8.03
CA THR A 62 -2.42 13.52 -7.94
C THR A 62 -0.93 13.61 -8.23
N ARG A 63 -0.51 14.68 -8.93
CA ARG A 63 0.88 14.88 -9.39
C ARG A 63 1.53 16.03 -8.63
N ARG A 64 2.76 15.83 -8.19
CA ARG A 64 3.53 16.87 -7.50
C ARG A 64 3.56 18.16 -8.34
N GLY A 65 3.38 19.30 -7.67
CA GLY A 65 3.28 20.61 -8.31
C GLY A 65 1.89 20.95 -8.83
N THR A 66 0.87 20.17 -8.51
CA THR A 66 -0.53 20.50 -8.81
C THR A 66 -1.31 20.79 -7.52
N PRO A 67 -2.34 21.68 -7.58
CA PRO A 67 -3.18 21.94 -6.41
C PRO A 67 -3.84 20.69 -5.80
N GLY A 68 -4.17 19.69 -6.63
CA GLY A 68 -4.73 18.43 -6.16
C GLY A 68 -3.74 17.60 -5.33
N HIS A 69 -2.45 17.63 -5.69
CA HIS A 69 -1.41 16.99 -4.90
C HIS A 69 -1.23 17.70 -3.56
N ASP A 70 -1.16 19.02 -3.56
CA ASP A 70 -0.98 19.82 -2.34
C ASP A 70 -2.16 19.60 -1.38
N ALA A 71 -3.38 19.58 -1.91
CA ALA A 71 -4.59 19.31 -1.12
C ALA A 71 -4.58 17.90 -0.51
N LEU A 72 -4.21 16.87 -1.29
CA LEU A 72 -4.14 15.49 -0.78
C LEU A 72 -2.97 15.32 0.20
N ALA A 73 -1.82 15.93 -0.07
CA ALA A 73 -0.66 15.92 0.80
C ALA A 73 -0.92 16.59 2.16
N ALA A 74 -1.79 17.60 2.22
CA ALA A 74 -2.21 18.24 3.46
C ALA A 74 -2.94 17.26 4.42
N SER A 75 -3.45 16.14 3.93
CA SER A 75 -4.05 15.10 4.76
C SER A 75 -3.04 14.20 5.46
N LEU A 76 -1.77 14.18 5.04
CA LEU A 76 -0.75 13.29 5.58
C LEU A 76 -0.46 13.65 7.05
N ARG A 77 -0.39 12.63 7.91
CA ARG A 77 0.10 12.82 9.28
C ARG A 77 1.61 13.10 9.29
N PRO A 78 2.14 13.76 10.33
CA PRO A 78 3.55 14.15 10.40
C PRO A 78 4.54 13.01 10.09
N GLY A 79 4.28 11.79 10.56
CA GLY A 79 5.11 10.61 10.28
C GLY A 79 5.19 10.21 8.80
N ASN A 80 4.30 10.74 7.95
CA ASN A 80 4.23 10.47 6.51
C ASN A 80 4.54 11.73 5.66
N ALA A 81 4.98 12.82 6.25
CA ALA A 81 5.31 14.07 5.53
C ALA A 81 6.35 13.88 4.41
N TRP A 82 7.23 12.88 4.52
CA TRP A 82 8.19 12.50 3.48
C TRP A 82 7.50 12.18 2.13
N ALA A 83 6.25 11.72 2.14
CA ALA A 83 5.52 11.34 0.93
C ALA A 83 5.17 12.54 0.03
N THR A 84 5.26 13.77 0.52
CA THR A 84 5.11 15.00 -0.29
C THR A 84 6.19 15.13 -1.37
N ALA A 85 7.33 14.44 -1.18
CA ALA A 85 8.41 14.42 -2.17
C ALA A 85 8.11 13.49 -3.36
N ALA A 86 7.17 12.56 -3.23
CA ALA A 86 6.85 11.61 -4.30
C ALA A 86 6.26 12.33 -5.53
N PRO A 87 6.65 11.96 -6.75
CA PRO A 87 6.06 12.49 -7.99
C PRO A 87 4.55 12.29 -8.08
N LEU A 88 4.04 11.17 -7.55
CA LEU A 88 2.62 10.87 -7.48
C LEU A 88 2.19 10.54 -6.06
N LEU A 89 1.05 11.09 -5.66
CA LEU A 89 0.31 10.65 -4.49
C LEU A 89 -1.06 10.16 -4.96
N VAL A 90 -1.36 8.90 -4.64
CA VAL A 90 -2.55 8.21 -5.12
C VAL A 90 -3.45 7.85 -3.95
N ALA A 91 -4.70 8.30 -3.97
CA ALA A 91 -5.71 7.81 -3.04
C ALA A 91 -6.38 6.55 -3.63
N THR A 92 -6.33 5.46 -2.88
CA THR A 92 -7.08 4.25 -3.21
C THR A 92 -8.50 4.40 -2.66
N VAL A 93 -9.49 4.26 -3.52
CA VAL A 93 -10.90 4.52 -3.21
C VAL A 93 -11.72 3.26 -3.47
N VAL A 94 -12.68 2.99 -2.61
CA VAL A 94 -13.52 1.79 -2.71
C VAL A 94 -14.99 2.11 -2.53
N ARG A 95 -15.83 1.47 -3.33
CA ARG A 95 -17.29 1.52 -3.13
C ARG A 95 -17.72 0.50 -2.08
N THR A 96 -18.28 0.99 -0.99
CA THR A 96 -18.66 0.19 0.20
C THR A 96 -19.99 -0.52 0.08
N VAL A 97 -20.71 -0.32 -1.03
CA VAL A 97 -22.01 -0.96 -1.30
C VAL A 97 -22.04 -1.59 -2.70
N HIS A 98 -22.80 -2.66 -2.84
CA HIS A 98 -23.23 -3.16 -4.13
C HIS A 98 -24.41 -2.33 -4.60
N VAL A 99 -24.38 -1.86 -5.85
CA VAL A 99 -25.48 -1.15 -6.49
C VAL A 99 -26.07 -2.07 -7.57
N HIS A 100 -27.36 -2.27 -7.53
CA HIS A 100 -28.11 -3.01 -8.53
C HIS A 100 -29.27 -2.13 -9.01
N PRO A 101 -29.60 -2.09 -10.32
CA PRO A 101 -30.65 -1.21 -10.85
C PRO A 101 -32.00 -1.38 -10.18
N GLU A 102 -32.34 -2.63 -9.82
CA GLU A 102 -33.68 -3.00 -9.34
C GLU A 102 -33.74 -3.37 -7.85
N LYS A 103 -32.62 -3.26 -7.13
CA LYS A 103 -32.55 -3.65 -5.71
C LYS A 103 -31.94 -2.54 -4.88
N PRO A 104 -32.33 -2.38 -3.62
CA PRO A 104 -31.70 -1.42 -2.73
C PRO A 104 -30.20 -1.71 -2.59
N PRO A 105 -29.37 -0.67 -2.37
CA PRO A 105 -27.95 -0.82 -2.13
C PRO A 105 -27.71 -1.77 -0.93
N LYS A 106 -26.78 -2.71 -1.11
CA LYS A 106 -26.38 -3.66 -0.07
C LYS A 106 -24.91 -3.47 0.28
N ARG A 107 -24.57 -3.49 1.58
CA ARG A 107 -23.18 -3.39 2.06
C ARG A 107 -22.30 -4.42 1.36
N ASN A 108 -21.19 -3.98 0.77
CA ASN A 108 -20.14 -4.84 0.24
C ASN A 108 -19.15 -5.18 1.38
N ARG A 109 -19.28 -6.38 1.92
CA ARG A 109 -18.41 -6.85 3.02
C ARG A 109 -16.97 -7.10 2.59
N HIS A 110 -16.74 -7.29 1.30
CA HIS A 110 -15.41 -7.57 0.73
C HIS A 110 -14.73 -6.33 0.13
N ALA A 111 -15.34 -5.16 0.23
CA ALA A 111 -14.85 -3.95 -0.43
C ALA A 111 -13.37 -3.66 -0.14
N LEU A 112 -12.97 -3.65 1.13
CA LEU A 112 -11.59 -3.39 1.53
C LEU A 112 -10.64 -4.55 1.17
N LEU A 113 -11.10 -5.80 1.24
CA LEU A 113 -10.33 -6.96 0.77
C LEU A 113 -10.05 -6.84 -0.73
N ASP A 114 -11.09 -6.59 -1.53
CA ASP A 114 -10.97 -6.42 -2.98
C ASP A 114 -9.99 -5.27 -3.32
N LEU A 115 -10.11 -4.13 -2.60
CA LEU A 115 -9.20 -2.99 -2.75
C LEU A 115 -7.76 -3.35 -2.37
N GLY A 116 -7.57 -4.11 -1.29
CA GLY A 116 -6.26 -4.59 -0.83
C GLY A 116 -5.58 -5.47 -1.88
N LEU A 117 -6.33 -6.37 -2.52
CA LEU A 117 -5.83 -7.21 -3.61
C LEU A 117 -5.39 -6.37 -4.83
N ALA A 118 -6.19 -5.37 -5.22
CA ALA A 118 -5.85 -4.47 -6.31
C ALA A 118 -4.61 -3.60 -5.97
N THR A 119 -4.54 -3.10 -4.75
CA THR A 119 -3.37 -2.35 -4.26
C THR A 119 -2.13 -3.25 -4.21
N GLY A 120 -2.26 -4.49 -3.74
CA GLY A 120 -1.17 -5.47 -3.72
C GLY A 120 -0.58 -5.74 -5.10
N ASN A 121 -1.43 -5.92 -6.13
CA ASN A 121 -0.98 -6.06 -7.51
C ASN A 121 -0.21 -4.82 -8.01
N LEU A 122 -0.70 -3.61 -7.69
CA LEU A 122 -0.02 -2.36 -8.01
C LEU A 122 1.38 -2.31 -7.39
N LEU A 123 1.49 -2.64 -6.09
CA LEU A 123 2.76 -2.65 -5.36
C LEU A 123 3.75 -3.67 -5.93
N ALA A 124 3.27 -4.86 -6.32
CA ALA A 124 4.09 -5.89 -6.93
C ALA A 124 4.60 -5.45 -8.31
N GLN A 125 3.73 -4.87 -9.16
CA GLN A 125 4.12 -4.34 -10.46
C GLN A 125 5.12 -3.19 -10.32
N ALA A 126 4.90 -2.28 -9.39
CA ALA A 126 5.83 -1.19 -9.11
C ALA A 126 7.23 -1.74 -8.79
N THR A 127 7.32 -2.77 -7.95
CA THR A 127 8.60 -3.41 -7.63
C THR A 127 9.25 -4.01 -8.87
N ALA A 128 8.48 -4.69 -9.72
CA ALA A 128 8.99 -5.29 -10.97
C ALA A 128 9.50 -4.24 -11.97
N ASP A 129 8.89 -3.05 -11.99
CA ASP A 129 9.29 -1.92 -12.84
C ASP A 129 10.39 -1.03 -12.21
N GLY A 130 10.90 -1.39 -11.01
CA GLY A 130 11.87 -0.58 -10.28
C GLY A 130 11.30 0.72 -9.69
N VAL A 131 9.99 0.82 -9.59
CA VAL A 131 9.27 1.96 -9.01
C VAL A 131 9.09 1.74 -7.51
N VAL A 132 9.34 2.77 -6.71
CA VAL A 132 9.00 2.80 -5.29
C VAL A 132 7.50 3.02 -5.15
N ALA A 133 6.88 2.16 -4.34
CA ALA A 133 5.47 2.26 -3.98
C ALA A 133 5.30 2.04 -2.48
N HIS A 134 4.78 3.04 -1.76
CA HIS A 134 4.57 2.99 -0.33
C HIS A 134 3.12 3.31 0.01
N ALA A 135 2.41 2.32 0.56
CA ALA A 135 1.04 2.47 1.01
C ALA A 135 1.00 2.94 2.48
N MET A 136 0.20 3.97 2.75
CA MET A 136 0.13 4.64 4.05
C MET A 136 -1.30 4.70 4.55
N GLY A 137 -1.52 4.29 5.82
CA GLY A 137 -2.78 4.47 6.55
C GLY A 137 -2.82 5.74 7.40
N GLY A 138 -1.66 6.38 7.64
CA GLY A 138 -1.53 7.56 8.51
C GLY A 138 -1.87 8.88 7.79
N PHE A 139 -3.15 9.17 7.62
CA PHE A 139 -3.65 10.43 7.06
C PHE A 139 -4.96 10.84 7.74
N ASP A 140 -5.32 12.12 7.63
CA ASP A 140 -6.61 12.65 8.03
C ASP A 140 -7.65 12.32 6.95
N ARG A 141 -8.66 11.55 7.32
CA ARG A 141 -9.66 11.03 6.36
C ARG A 141 -10.54 12.14 5.82
N ASP A 142 -10.98 13.06 6.67
CA ASP A 142 -11.91 14.13 6.26
C ASP A 142 -11.22 15.09 5.30
N VAL A 143 -9.97 15.46 5.58
CA VAL A 143 -9.14 16.27 4.68
C VAL A 143 -8.91 15.54 3.35
N ALA A 144 -8.60 14.23 3.39
CA ALA A 144 -8.40 13.45 2.17
C ALA A 144 -9.69 13.35 1.33
N PHE A 145 -10.85 13.12 1.98
CA PHE A 145 -12.15 13.08 1.32
C PHE A 145 -12.45 14.39 0.59
N ASP A 146 -12.22 15.52 1.25
CA ASP A 146 -12.45 16.83 0.65
C ASP A 146 -11.48 17.11 -0.50
N ALA A 147 -10.20 16.76 -0.33
CA ALA A 147 -9.17 16.97 -1.34
C ALA A 147 -9.47 16.27 -2.67
N ILE A 148 -10.05 15.06 -2.62
CA ILE A 148 -10.33 14.26 -3.83
C ILE A 148 -11.83 14.20 -4.19
N GLY A 149 -12.69 14.93 -3.47
CA GLY A 149 -14.13 14.98 -3.75
C GLY A 149 -14.88 13.69 -3.50
N VAL A 150 -14.37 12.81 -2.65
CA VAL A 150 -15.00 11.52 -2.33
C VAL A 150 -16.10 11.71 -1.28
N ARG A 151 -17.22 11.03 -1.44
CA ARG A 151 -18.36 11.00 -0.49
C ARG A 151 -18.96 9.58 -0.49
N ALA A 152 -19.70 9.26 0.57
CA ALA A 152 -20.45 8.02 0.64
C ALA A 152 -21.29 7.79 -0.65
N PRO A 153 -21.34 6.58 -1.16
CA PRO A 153 -20.92 5.31 -0.57
C PRO A 153 -19.46 4.91 -0.89
N TRP A 154 -18.62 5.85 -1.22
CA TRP A 154 -17.20 5.63 -1.46
C TRP A 154 -16.39 5.90 -0.20
N ASP A 155 -15.28 5.19 -0.04
CA ASP A 155 -14.37 5.30 1.08
C ASP A 155 -12.92 5.31 0.59
N VAL A 156 -12.00 5.91 1.36
CA VAL A 156 -10.56 5.89 1.08
C VAL A 156 -9.92 4.76 1.88
N GLY A 157 -9.19 3.88 1.22
CA GLY A 157 -8.44 2.81 1.87
C GLY A 157 -7.12 3.31 2.42
N VAL A 158 -6.15 3.48 1.53
CA VAL A 158 -4.80 3.98 1.83
C VAL A 158 -4.39 5.05 0.82
N LEU A 159 -3.43 5.88 1.19
CA LEU A 159 -2.68 6.70 0.24
C LEU A 159 -1.43 5.94 -0.21
N VAL A 160 -1.06 6.03 -1.48
CA VAL A 160 0.14 5.39 -2.03
C VAL A 160 1.04 6.46 -2.64
N ALA A 161 2.25 6.59 -2.12
CA ALA A 161 3.31 7.40 -2.73
C ALA A 161 4.02 6.57 -3.80
N LEU A 162 4.17 7.10 -5.01
CA LEU A 162 4.78 6.44 -6.17
C LEU A 162 5.84 7.34 -6.80
N GLY A 163 6.98 6.76 -7.17
CA GLY A 163 8.06 7.47 -7.86
C GLY A 163 9.29 6.60 -8.06
N TRP A 164 10.30 7.13 -8.72
CA TRP A 164 11.60 6.49 -8.82
C TRP A 164 12.33 6.50 -7.47
N PRO A 165 13.22 5.51 -7.22
CA PRO A 165 14.04 5.52 -6.02
C PRO A 165 14.90 6.80 -5.95
N GLY A 166 14.86 7.47 -4.82
CA GLY A 166 15.71 8.62 -4.50
C GLY A 166 16.94 8.21 -3.71
N ASP A 167 17.75 9.21 -3.39
CA ASP A 167 18.95 9.07 -2.57
C ASP A 167 18.57 9.02 -1.08
N PRO A 168 18.84 7.91 -0.36
CA PRO A 168 18.60 7.83 1.08
C PRO A 168 19.40 8.83 1.89
N ASP A 169 20.60 9.24 1.41
CA ASP A 169 21.46 10.17 2.12
C ASP A 169 20.94 11.62 2.10
N ALA A 170 20.01 11.92 1.18
CA ALA A 170 19.29 13.19 1.15
C ALA A 170 18.17 13.29 2.21
N LEU A 171 17.83 12.20 2.89
CA LEU A 171 16.78 12.16 3.90
C LEU A 171 17.27 12.63 5.27
N PRO A 172 16.39 13.26 6.09
CA PRO A 172 16.66 13.44 7.50
C PRO A 172 16.97 12.10 8.19
N GLU A 173 17.84 12.12 9.22
CA GLU A 173 18.32 10.90 9.90
C GLU A 173 17.16 9.97 10.34
N GLU A 174 16.13 10.54 10.97
CA GLU A 174 14.97 9.80 11.47
C GLU A 174 14.19 9.08 10.37
N VAL A 175 14.12 9.69 9.17
CA VAL A 175 13.44 9.12 7.99
C VAL A 175 14.33 8.09 7.30
N ARG A 176 15.67 8.34 7.27
CA ARG A 176 16.66 7.43 6.70
C ARG A 176 16.66 6.08 7.40
N ALA A 177 16.47 6.04 8.71
CA ALA A 177 16.35 4.79 9.45
C ALA A 177 15.21 3.89 8.93
N LYS A 178 14.09 4.46 8.47
CA LYS A 178 13.00 3.72 7.83
C LYS A 178 13.39 3.18 6.44
N GLU A 179 14.22 3.93 5.70
CA GLU A 179 14.68 3.54 4.36
C GLU A 179 15.64 2.35 4.41
N THR A 180 16.59 2.37 5.34
CA THR A 180 17.71 1.43 5.42
C THR A 180 17.51 0.30 6.41
N GLY A 181 16.52 0.39 7.29
CA GLY A 181 16.25 -0.57 8.35
C GLY A 181 15.97 -1.99 7.85
N PRO A 182 16.12 -3.00 8.70
CA PRO A 182 15.85 -4.38 8.36
C PRO A 182 14.36 -4.60 8.05
N ARG A 183 14.07 -5.60 7.22
CA ARG A 183 12.69 -6.05 6.96
C ARG A 183 12.39 -7.20 7.89
N VAL A 184 11.59 -6.95 8.91
CA VAL A 184 11.16 -7.99 9.85
C VAL A 184 9.78 -8.52 9.45
N ARG A 185 9.59 -9.83 9.59
CA ARG A 185 8.31 -10.52 9.44
C ARG A 185 8.20 -11.58 10.52
N LEU A 186 6.98 -11.84 10.96
CA LEU A 186 6.71 -12.99 11.79
C LEU A 186 7.14 -14.28 11.08
N PRO A 187 7.61 -15.31 11.81
CA PRO A 187 7.92 -16.59 11.23
C PRO A 187 6.65 -17.24 10.65
N LEU A 188 6.82 -18.10 9.64
CA LEU A 188 5.69 -18.65 8.90
C LEU A 188 4.75 -19.50 9.77
N ASP A 189 5.28 -20.20 10.76
CA ASP A 189 4.52 -21.01 11.74
C ASP A 189 3.67 -20.17 12.71
N ALA A 190 3.96 -18.88 12.87
CA ALA A 190 3.09 -17.93 13.57
C ALA A 190 1.93 -17.38 12.70
N LEU A 191 1.92 -17.69 11.40
CA LEU A 191 0.96 -17.15 10.44
C LEU A 191 0.09 -18.22 9.78
N VAL A 192 0.56 -19.47 9.73
CA VAL A 192 -0.09 -20.58 9.02
C VAL A 192 -0.38 -21.70 10.01
N PHE A 193 -1.65 -22.02 10.18
CA PHE A 193 -2.15 -23.05 11.07
C PHE A 193 -2.84 -24.13 10.26
N GLU A 194 -2.65 -25.41 10.63
CA GLU A 194 -3.35 -26.53 10.03
C GLU A 194 -4.68 -26.78 10.77
N ASP A 195 -5.72 -27.08 10.02
CA ASP A 195 -7.07 -27.40 10.46
C ASP A 195 -7.79 -26.32 11.28
N ARG A 196 -7.15 -25.70 12.27
CA ARG A 196 -7.76 -24.68 13.14
C ARG A 196 -6.73 -23.68 13.66
N LEU A 197 -7.19 -22.47 13.91
CA LEU A 197 -6.42 -21.47 14.64
C LEU A 197 -6.57 -21.70 16.14
N ASP A 198 -5.47 -21.80 16.88
CA ASP A 198 -5.46 -21.66 18.34
C ASP A 198 -5.21 -20.18 18.69
N PRO A 199 -6.19 -19.51 19.35
CA PRO A 199 -6.00 -18.09 19.68
C PRO A 199 -4.83 -17.82 20.63
N ALA A 200 -4.40 -18.81 21.42
CA ALA A 200 -3.25 -18.65 22.33
C ALA A 200 -1.91 -18.66 21.57
N GLU A 201 -1.85 -19.36 20.43
CA GLU A 201 -0.67 -19.40 19.54
C GLU A 201 -0.64 -18.25 18.54
N ALA A 202 -1.79 -17.63 18.29
CA ALA A 202 -1.94 -16.51 17.35
C ALA A 202 -1.82 -15.14 18.00
N ALA A 203 -1.57 -15.06 19.31
CA ALA A 203 -1.42 -13.77 19.99
C ALA A 203 -0.19 -13.02 19.41
N PRO A 204 -0.35 -11.77 18.95
CA PRO A 204 0.82 -10.97 18.57
C PRO A 204 1.71 -10.81 19.81
N ASP A 205 3.03 -10.89 19.63
CA ASP A 205 3.96 -10.43 20.63
C ASP A 205 3.65 -8.95 20.93
N ASP A 206 3.52 -8.60 22.21
CA ASP A 206 3.19 -7.23 22.67
C ASP A 206 4.19 -6.15 22.19
N ASP A 207 5.32 -6.57 21.61
CA ASP A 207 6.36 -5.71 21.07
C ASP A 207 6.10 -5.20 19.64
N ALA A 208 5.02 -5.60 18.97
CA ALA A 208 4.72 -5.19 17.59
C ALA A 208 4.18 -3.74 17.47
N GLU A 209 3.89 -3.05 18.57
CA GLU A 209 3.37 -1.67 18.57
C GLU A 209 4.42 -0.57 18.30
N ALA A 210 5.70 -0.90 18.27
CA ALA A 210 6.77 0.13 18.19
C ALA A 210 7.12 0.60 16.76
N GLY A 211 6.48 0.08 15.71
CA GLY A 211 6.87 0.34 14.31
C GLY A 211 5.84 1.03 13.42
N GLY A 212 4.66 1.38 13.91
CA GLY A 212 3.55 1.81 13.07
C GLY A 212 2.95 3.17 13.43
N ALA A 213 3.65 4.26 13.14
CA ALA A 213 3.04 5.60 13.16
C ALA A 213 3.36 6.32 11.85
#